data_e308e0e60443791e1915cfb7b6e4dc55
#
_entry.id   e308e0e60443791e1915cfb7b6e4dc55
#
_cell.length_a   1.000
_cell.length_b   1.000
_cell.length_c   1.000
_cell.angle_alpha   90.00
_cell.angle_beta   90.00
_cell.angle_gamma   90.00
#
_symmetry.space_group_name_H-M   'P 1'
#
loop_
_entity.id
_entity.type
_entity.pdbx_description
1 polymer ?
#
loop_
_entity_poly.entity_id
_entity_poly.type
_entity_poly.pdbx_seq_one_letter_code
_entity_poly.pdbx_strand_id
1 'polypeptide(L)'
;MAGTAVLGRLTWQVAEAVEVVPETPRVKTIRLDVADWQGHLPGQHVDVRLTAEDGYQAQRSYSIASAPGAPRLELTVERIEDGDVSPYLTDELRPGDRFELRGPVGGYFVWEPSRGGPLLLVAGGSGVVPFRAMLRHLVDEGGGIPATLLLSSRSLEDVIYQAELDSLDGVRVAHTLTREQPDGWAGYTRRVDAAMLAEVGPAAAERPHVYVCGPTSFVETAAEALVELGHDPTRIRTERFGPTGG
;
A
#
# COMPACT_ATOMS: atom_id res chain seq x y z
N MET A 1 -11.61 -21.61 19.20
CA MET A 1 -12.51 -20.65 19.87
C MET A 1 -12.23 -19.28 19.28
N ALA A 2 -13.15 -18.74 18.50
CA ALA A 2 -13.00 -17.40 17.91
C ALA A 2 -13.13 -16.36 19.02
N GLY A 3 -12.03 -15.71 19.37
CA GLY A 3 -12.03 -14.58 20.28
C GLY A 3 -12.81 -13.43 19.68
N THR A 4 -13.88 -13.01 20.34
CA THR A 4 -14.60 -11.78 20.00
C THR A 4 -13.62 -10.64 20.21
N ALA A 5 -13.10 -10.04 19.12
CA ALA A 5 -12.33 -8.83 19.21
C ALA A 5 -13.22 -7.75 19.84
N VAL A 6 -12.91 -7.37 21.07
CA VAL A 6 -13.48 -6.19 21.69
C VAL A 6 -12.99 -5.02 20.87
N LEU A 7 -13.88 -4.40 20.10
CA LEU A 7 -13.61 -3.14 19.42
C LEU A 7 -13.35 -2.07 20.49
N GLY A 8 -12.11 -1.97 20.92
CA GLY A 8 -11.64 -0.88 21.75
C GLY A 8 -11.87 0.44 21.02
N ARG A 9 -12.26 1.47 21.75
CA ARG A 9 -12.40 2.82 21.21
C ARG A 9 -11.04 3.24 20.64
N LEU A 10 -10.95 3.49 19.34
CA LEU A 10 -9.73 3.99 18.72
C LEU A 10 -9.33 5.31 19.39
N THR A 11 -8.16 5.34 20.00
CA THR A 11 -7.60 6.51 20.69
C THR A 11 -6.42 7.05 19.88
N TRP A 12 -6.21 8.36 19.98
CA TRP A 12 -5.02 9.00 19.46
C TRP A 12 -3.83 8.64 20.35
N GLN A 13 -2.74 8.24 19.71
CA GLN A 13 -1.47 7.87 20.33
C GLN A 13 -0.38 8.77 19.76
N VAL A 14 0.65 9.03 20.54
CA VAL A 14 1.84 9.75 20.07
C VAL A 14 2.79 8.73 19.42
N ALA A 15 3.17 9.02 18.19
CA ALA A 15 4.22 8.32 17.47
C ALA A 15 5.47 9.18 17.41
N GLU A 16 6.64 8.57 17.58
CA GLU A 16 7.93 9.21 17.39
C GLU A 16 8.58 8.70 16.11
N ALA A 17 8.97 9.59 15.21
CA ALA A 17 9.74 9.25 14.03
C ALA A 17 11.15 8.88 14.44
N VAL A 18 11.59 7.65 14.13
CA VAL A 18 12.94 7.18 14.44
C VAL A 18 13.86 7.17 13.23
N GLU A 19 13.27 7.03 12.04
CA GLU A 19 14.02 7.05 10.79
C GLU A 19 13.10 7.53 9.65
N VAL A 20 13.68 8.26 8.70
CA VAL A 20 13.02 8.71 7.48
C VAL A 20 13.87 8.28 6.29
N VAL A 21 13.36 7.33 5.51
CA VAL A 21 14.08 6.71 4.38
C VAL A 21 13.48 7.23 3.07
N PRO A 22 14.27 7.83 2.17
CA PRO A 22 13.80 8.19 0.85
C PRO A 22 13.60 6.92 -0.02
N GLU A 23 12.43 6.78 -0.60
CA GLU A 23 12.11 5.70 -1.56
C GLU A 23 12.22 6.20 -3.01
N THR A 24 11.71 7.41 -3.25
CA THR A 24 11.77 8.13 -4.51
C THR A 24 11.93 9.63 -4.24
N PRO A 25 12.13 10.49 -5.24
CA PRO A 25 12.21 11.94 -5.02
C PRO A 25 10.98 12.53 -4.29
N ARG A 26 9.83 11.86 -4.36
CA ARG A 26 8.55 12.33 -3.78
C ARG A 26 7.99 11.44 -2.68
N VAL A 27 8.62 10.31 -2.38
CA VAL A 27 8.09 9.32 -1.45
C VAL A 27 9.13 9.01 -0.38
N LYS A 28 8.69 8.99 0.87
CA LYS A 28 9.51 8.60 2.01
C LYS A 28 8.80 7.55 2.86
N THR A 29 9.58 6.60 3.37
CA THR A 29 9.16 5.67 4.41
C THR A 29 9.59 6.22 5.76
N ILE A 30 8.64 6.33 6.68
CA ILE A 30 8.82 6.81 8.05
C ILE A 30 8.69 5.62 8.98
N ARG A 31 9.75 5.31 9.74
CA ARG A 31 9.72 4.30 10.79
C ARG A 31 9.37 4.95 12.11
N LEU A 32 8.41 4.37 12.81
CA LEU A 32 7.79 4.96 13.98
C LEU A 32 7.91 4.03 15.19
N ASP A 33 8.25 4.60 16.32
CA ASP A 33 8.02 4.00 17.63
C ASP A 33 6.67 4.50 18.18
N VAL A 34 5.79 3.55 18.51
CA VAL A 34 4.46 3.81 19.10
C VAL A 34 4.32 2.93 20.33
N ALA A 35 4.33 3.54 21.52
CA ALA A 35 4.48 2.82 22.79
C ALA A 35 3.44 1.72 23.04
N ASP A 36 2.18 1.99 22.71
CA ASP A 36 1.05 1.08 22.98
C ASP A 36 0.49 0.45 21.69
N TRP A 37 1.34 0.25 20.67
CA TRP A 37 0.90 -0.35 19.41
C TRP A 37 0.52 -1.82 19.61
N GLN A 38 -0.76 -2.13 19.38
CA GLN A 38 -1.31 -3.50 19.58
C GLN A 38 -1.16 -4.42 18.36
N GLY A 39 -0.41 -3.99 17.36
CA GLY A 39 -0.29 -4.71 16.09
C GLY A 39 -1.37 -4.31 15.08
N HIS A 40 -1.29 -4.89 13.89
CA HIS A 40 -2.18 -4.62 12.77
C HIS A 40 -2.27 -5.84 11.86
N LEU A 41 -3.22 -5.81 10.91
CA LEU A 41 -3.32 -6.76 9.82
C LEU A 41 -2.82 -6.10 8.52
N PRO A 42 -2.21 -6.86 7.59
CA PRO A 42 -1.71 -6.31 6.33
C PRO A 42 -2.86 -5.78 5.48
N GLY A 43 -2.73 -4.55 5.01
CA GLY A 43 -3.76 -3.81 4.28
C GLY A 43 -4.59 -2.86 5.15
N GLN A 44 -4.34 -2.78 6.47
CA GLN A 44 -4.90 -1.73 7.32
C GLN A 44 -4.13 -0.40 7.18
N HIS A 45 -4.75 0.67 7.64
CA HIS A 45 -4.18 2.01 7.66
C HIS A 45 -4.25 2.64 9.06
N VAL A 46 -3.59 3.77 9.21
CA VAL A 46 -3.73 4.67 10.36
C VAL A 46 -4.19 6.04 9.88
N ASP A 47 -4.89 6.76 10.75
CA ASP A 47 -5.09 8.19 10.60
C ASP A 47 -3.94 8.92 11.29
N VAL A 48 -3.28 9.82 10.59
CA VAL A 48 -2.27 10.75 11.11
C VAL A 48 -2.90 12.12 11.29
N ARG A 49 -2.63 12.76 12.42
CA ARG A 49 -3.05 14.13 12.72
C ARG A 49 -1.85 15.01 13.05
N LEU A 50 -1.77 16.13 12.37
CA LEU A 50 -0.85 17.21 12.69
C LEU A 50 -1.63 18.37 13.30
N THR A 51 -1.04 19.01 14.29
CA THR A 51 -1.60 20.21 14.93
C THR A 51 -0.60 21.35 14.77
N ALA A 52 -1.00 22.42 14.10
CA ALA A 52 -0.19 23.60 13.92
C ALA A 52 -0.16 24.45 15.23
N GLU A 53 0.76 25.40 15.33
CA GLU A 53 0.93 26.27 16.51
C GLU A 53 -0.31 27.09 16.84
N ASP A 54 -1.10 27.47 15.83
CA ASP A 54 -2.37 28.20 15.98
C ASP A 54 -3.55 27.31 16.37
N GLY A 55 -3.31 25.98 16.52
CA GLY A 55 -4.33 24.98 16.87
C GLY A 55 -5.08 24.39 15.67
N TYR A 56 -4.77 24.80 14.44
CA TYR A 56 -5.33 24.14 13.25
C TYR A 56 -4.92 22.68 13.20
N GLN A 57 -5.86 21.80 12.87
CA GLN A 57 -5.62 20.37 12.77
C GLN A 57 -5.90 19.85 11.37
N ALA A 58 -4.95 19.13 10.80
CA ALA A 58 -5.09 18.41 9.56
C ALA A 58 -4.95 16.90 9.82
N GLN A 59 -5.81 16.10 9.18
CA GLN A 59 -5.81 14.64 9.32
C GLN A 59 -5.81 13.98 7.94
N ARG A 60 -4.99 12.92 7.78
CA ARG A 60 -4.96 12.07 6.57
C ARG A 60 -4.72 10.62 6.95
N SER A 61 -5.28 9.72 6.16
CA SER A 61 -5.10 8.28 6.32
C SER A 61 -3.91 7.79 5.48
N TYR A 62 -3.10 6.92 6.08
CA TYR A 62 -1.94 6.30 5.45
C TYR A 62 -1.94 4.79 5.67
N SER A 63 -1.80 4.03 4.58
CA SER A 63 -1.66 2.58 4.65
C SER A 63 -0.40 2.19 5.42
N ILE A 64 -0.50 1.16 6.23
CA ILE A 64 0.63 0.61 6.97
C ILE A 64 1.51 -0.18 5.99
N ALA A 65 2.80 0.15 5.95
CA ALA A 65 3.79 -0.44 5.07
C ALA A 65 4.56 -1.61 5.70
N SER A 66 4.63 -1.67 7.03
CA SER A 66 5.26 -2.76 7.76
C SER A 66 4.42 -4.03 7.77
N ALA A 67 5.07 -5.20 7.81
CA ALA A 67 4.37 -6.46 8.09
C ALA A 67 3.83 -6.48 9.54
N PRO A 68 2.77 -7.25 9.81
CA PRO A 68 2.41 -7.57 11.19
C PRO A 68 3.57 -8.19 11.95
N GLY A 69 3.77 -7.79 13.19
CA GLY A 69 4.90 -8.28 13.99
C GLY A 69 6.25 -7.63 13.73
N ALA A 70 6.36 -6.75 12.76
CA ALA A 70 7.56 -5.94 12.56
C ALA A 70 7.88 -5.12 13.82
N PRO A 71 9.19 -4.89 14.12
CA PRO A 71 9.60 -4.22 15.37
C PRO A 71 9.15 -2.76 15.42
N ARG A 72 8.82 -2.17 14.29
CA ARG A 72 8.36 -0.79 14.15
C ARG A 72 7.22 -0.67 13.15
N LEU A 73 6.35 0.29 13.41
CA LEU A 73 5.34 0.71 12.44
C LEU A 73 6.03 1.49 11.31
N GLU A 74 5.74 1.16 10.06
CA GLU A 74 6.23 1.89 8.89
C GLU A 74 5.06 2.51 8.14
N LEU A 75 5.15 3.80 7.83
CA LEU A 75 4.25 4.51 6.93
C LEU A 75 5.05 4.99 5.73
N THR A 76 4.53 4.79 4.53
CA THR A 76 5.13 5.34 3.32
C THR A 76 4.23 6.41 2.74
N VAL A 77 4.78 7.60 2.63
CA VAL A 77 4.05 8.82 2.31
C VAL A 77 4.55 9.39 0.98
N GLU A 78 3.62 9.57 0.06
CA GLU A 78 3.84 10.34 -1.17
C GLU A 78 3.50 11.81 -0.93
N ARG A 79 4.40 12.71 -1.32
CA ARG A 79 4.21 14.15 -1.22
C ARG A 79 3.14 14.62 -2.21
N ILE A 80 2.10 15.24 -1.69
CA ILE A 80 1.06 15.95 -2.46
C ILE A 80 1.34 17.45 -2.31
N GLU A 81 1.55 18.16 -3.42
CA GLU A 81 2.00 19.56 -3.44
C GLU A 81 1.13 20.48 -2.58
N ASP A 82 -0.18 20.41 -2.76
CA ASP A 82 -1.16 21.24 -2.05
C ASP A 82 -1.78 20.51 -0.83
N GLY A 83 -1.08 19.52 -0.29
CA GLY A 83 -1.56 18.75 0.86
C GLY A 83 -1.19 19.40 2.19
N ASP A 84 -2.04 19.26 3.21
CA ASP A 84 -1.79 19.82 4.56
C ASP A 84 -0.87 18.93 5.41
N VAL A 85 -0.74 17.63 5.11
CA VAL A 85 -0.04 16.66 5.96
C VAL A 85 1.20 16.08 5.28
N SER A 86 1.07 15.63 4.02
CA SER A 86 2.17 14.95 3.33
C SER A 86 3.42 15.82 3.11
N PRO A 87 3.34 17.14 2.82
CA PRO A 87 4.56 17.97 2.73
C PRO A 87 5.34 17.99 4.05
N TYR A 88 4.68 18.17 5.19
CA TYR A 88 5.37 18.12 6.48
C TYR A 88 6.05 16.75 6.69
N LEU A 89 5.34 15.65 6.48
CA LEU A 89 5.87 14.31 6.68
C LEU A 89 7.04 13.96 5.75
N THR A 90 7.10 14.57 4.56
CA THR A 90 8.15 14.26 3.59
C THR A 90 9.31 15.27 3.62
N ASP A 91 9.06 16.54 3.87
CA ASP A 91 10.09 17.58 3.72
C ASP A 91 10.65 18.06 5.06
N GLU A 92 9.82 18.11 6.10
CA GLU A 92 10.16 18.74 7.37
C GLU A 92 10.48 17.72 8.48
N LEU A 93 9.72 16.61 8.55
CA LEU A 93 9.84 15.61 9.61
C LEU A 93 11.29 15.09 9.74
N ARG A 94 11.77 15.03 10.97
CA ARG A 94 13.10 14.52 11.32
C ARG A 94 13.01 13.42 12.38
N PRO A 95 14.00 12.53 12.47
CA PRO A 95 14.12 11.61 13.60
C PRO A 95 14.07 12.36 14.94
N GLY A 96 13.20 11.89 15.85
CA GLY A 96 12.89 12.50 17.14
C GLY A 96 11.62 13.36 17.15
N ASP A 97 11.09 13.74 15.99
CA ASP A 97 9.82 14.46 15.89
C ASP A 97 8.64 13.55 16.25
N ARG A 98 7.59 14.17 16.79
CA ARG A 98 6.40 13.48 17.27
C ARG A 98 5.13 14.03 16.64
N PHE A 99 4.21 13.13 16.35
CA PHE A 99 2.88 13.48 15.86
C PHE A 99 1.85 12.46 16.38
N GLU A 100 0.59 12.74 16.16
CA GLU A 100 -0.49 11.86 16.61
C GLU A 100 -0.93 10.92 15.50
N LEU A 101 -1.17 9.66 15.86
CA LEU A 101 -1.84 8.71 15.01
C LEU A 101 -2.91 7.93 15.78
N ARG A 102 -3.85 7.37 15.06
CA ARG A 102 -4.79 6.39 15.60
C ARG A 102 -5.00 5.26 14.61
N GLY A 103 -5.12 4.08 15.13
CA GLY A 103 -5.32 2.87 14.34
C GLY A 103 -5.01 1.62 15.15
N PRO A 104 -4.93 0.46 14.47
CA PRO A 104 -5.18 0.28 13.04
C PRO A 104 -6.66 0.43 12.67
N VAL A 105 -6.91 0.94 11.48
CA VAL A 105 -8.25 1.13 10.92
C VAL A 105 -8.41 0.27 9.67
N GLY A 106 -9.64 -0.20 9.41
CA GLY A 106 -9.96 -0.98 8.22
C GLY A 106 -10.00 -2.49 8.47
N GLY A 107 -10.73 -3.20 7.64
CA GLY A 107 -10.88 -4.67 7.70
C GLY A 107 -11.30 -5.24 6.35
N TYR A 108 -11.80 -4.39 5.46
CA TYR A 108 -12.23 -4.79 4.12
C TYR A 108 -11.02 -5.13 3.22
N PHE A 109 -9.98 -4.32 3.25
CA PHE A 109 -8.79 -4.43 2.38
C PHE A 109 -7.68 -5.32 2.99
N VAL A 110 -8.02 -6.16 3.94
CA VAL A 110 -7.07 -7.06 4.63
C VAL A 110 -6.92 -8.38 3.88
N TRP A 111 -5.68 -8.84 3.76
CA TRP A 111 -5.33 -10.17 3.31
C TRP A 111 -4.38 -10.85 4.31
N GLU A 112 -4.58 -12.13 4.53
CA GLU A 112 -3.74 -12.99 5.36
C GLU A 112 -3.54 -14.34 4.67
N PRO A 113 -2.41 -15.02 4.86
CA PRO A 113 -2.12 -16.32 4.25
C PRO A 113 -3.19 -17.38 4.52
N SER A 114 -3.87 -17.31 5.66
CA SER A 114 -4.99 -18.20 6.02
C SER A 114 -6.17 -18.16 5.04
N ARG A 115 -6.30 -17.09 4.24
CA ARG A 115 -7.30 -16.98 3.17
C ARG A 115 -6.99 -17.85 1.96
N GLY A 116 -5.75 -18.33 1.86
CA GLY A 116 -5.25 -19.03 0.69
C GLY A 116 -5.01 -18.10 -0.50
N GLY A 117 -4.85 -18.66 -1.67
CA GLY A 117 -4.52 -17.95 -2.89
C GLY A 117 -5.00 -18.67 -4.13
N PRO A 118 -4.59 -18.25 -5.35
CA PRO A 118 -3.54 -17.24 -5.66
C PRO A 118 -3.90 -15.81 -5.25
N LEU A 119 -2.88 -14.96 -5.15
CA LEU A 119 -3.01 -13.55 -4.83
C LEU A 119 -2.62 -12.68 -6.04
N LEU A 120 -3.50 -11.78 -6.44
CA LEU A 120 -3.23 -10.76 -7.46
C LEU A 120 -3.32 -9.37 -6.84
N LEU A 121 -2.22 -8.64 -6.88
CA LEU A 121 -2.07 -7.27 -6.38
C LEU A 121 -1.85 -6.34 -7.57
N VAL A 122 -2.70 -5.32 -7.71
CA VAL A 122 -2.63 -4.35 -8.82
C VAL A 122 -2.48 -2.95 -8.23
N ALA A 123 -1.30 -2.36 -8.36
CA ALA A 123 -0.91 -1.11 -7.73
C ALA A 123 -0.72 0.03 -8.74
N GLY A 124 -1.23 1.21 -8.41
CA GLY A 124 -0.91 2.47 -9.08
C GLY A 124 -0.13 3.41 -8.15
N GLY A 125 1.15 3.67 -8.45
CA GLY A 125 2.01 4.53 -7.64
C GLY A 125 2.08 4.08 -6.18
N SER A 126 1.77 4.98 -5.23
CA SER A 126 1.76 4.69 -3.79
C SER A 126 0.71 3.66 -3.35
N GLY A 127 -0.17 3.18 -4.26
CA GLY A 127 -1.02 2.02 -4.01
C GLY A 127 -0.26 0.71 -3.75
N VAL A 128 1.03 0.67 -3.99
CA VAL A 128 1.89 -0.47 -3.63
C VAL A 128 2.09 -0.59 -2.11
N VAL A 129 1.88 0.47 -1.34
CA VAL A 129 2.18 0.52 0.10
C VAL A 129 1.46 -0.57 0.91
N PRO A 130 0.13 -0.74 0.85
CA PRO A 130 -0.53 -1.82 1.56
C PRO A 130 -0.11 -3.20 1.06
N PHE A 131 0.30 -3.32 -0.19
CA PHE A 131 0.78 -4.58 -0.76
C PHE A 131 2.16 -4.99 -0.25
N ARG A 132 3.03 -4.02 0.06
CA ARG A 132 4.29 -4.32 0.73
C ARG A 132 4.07 -5.04 2.05
N ALA A 133 3.12 -4.58 2.87
CA ALA A 133 2.77 -5.25 4.12
C ALA A 133 2.25 -6.68 3.89
N MET A 134 1.40 -6.88 2.85
CA MET A 134 0.87 -8.20 2.48
C MET A 134 1.98 -9.14 2.00
N LEU A 135 2.88 -8.66 1.13
CA LEU A 135 3.97 -9.46 0.56
C LEU A 135 5.01 -9.83 1.61
N ARG A 136 5.40 -8.89 2.48
CA ARG A 136 6.30 -9.16 3.61
C ARG A 136 5.67 -10.21 4.54
N HIS A 137 4.41 -10.05 4.89
CA HIS A 137 3.71 -11.01 5.72
C HIS A 137 3.62 -12.40 5.06
N LEU A 138 3.38 -12.47 3.75
CA LEU A 138 3.42 -13.72 2.99
C LEU A 138 4.79 -14.42 3.11
N VAL A 139 5.87 -13.67 2.95
CA VAL A 139 7.24 -14.20 3.05
C VAL A 139 7.56 -14.64 4.48
N ASP A 140 7.22 -13.83 5.48
CA ASP A 140 7.47 -14.11 6.90
C ASP A 140 6.74 -15.37 7.39
N GLU A 141 5.54 -15.66 6.85
CA GLU A 141 4.75 -16.89 7.12
C GLU A 141 5.21 -18.10 6.29
N GLY A 142 6.35 -18.01 5.62
CA GLY A 142 6.97 -19.11 4.88
C GLY A 142 6.53 -19.24 3.42
N GLY A 143 5.82 -18.28 2.87
CA GLY A 143 5.42 -18.26 1.46
C GLY A 143 4.41 -19.37 1.10
N GLY A 144 4.59 -19.97 -0.08
CA GLY A 144 3.78 -21.12 -0.54
C GLY A 144 2.47 -20.77 -1.22
N ILE A 145 2.07 -19.50 -1.22
CA ILE A 145 0.90 -19.00 -1.97
C ILE A 145 1.41 -18.26 -3.20
N PRO A 146 1.00 -18.65 -4.41
CA PRO A 146 1.36 -17.94 -5.63
C PRO A 146 0.88 -16.48 -5.55
N ALA A 147 1.80 -15.53 -5.64
CA ALA A 147 1.49 -14.11 -5.60
C ALA A 147 2.03 -13.38 -6.84
N THR A 148 1.23 -12.49 -7.37
CA THR A 148 1.59 -11.62 -8.49
C THR A 148 1.31 -10.17 -8.13
N LEU A 149 2.29 -9.30 -8.32
CA LEU A 149 2.17 -7.85 -8.22
C LEU A 149 2.33 -7.22 -9.61
N LEU A 150 1.32 -6.48 -10.06
CA LEU A 150 1.42 -5.57 -11.20
C LEU A 150 1.52 -4.14 -10.64
N LEU A 151 2.65 -3.49 -10.86
CA LEU A 151 2.90 -2.11 -10.40
C LEU A 151 2.99 -1.16 -11.59
N SER A 152 2.11 -0.16 -11.59
CA SER A 152 2.11 0.93 -12.56
C SER A 152 2.76 2.17 -11.96
N SER A 153 3.85 2.63 -12.58
CA SER A 153 4.57 3.86 -12.23
C SER A 153 4.68 4.78 -13.44
N ARG A 154 5.08 6.03 -13.23
CA ARG A 154 5.29 6.98 -14.34
C ARG A 154 6.61 6.73 -15.05
N SER A 155 7.67 6.57 -14.27
CA SER A 155 9.04 6.30 -14.69
C SER A 155 9.67 5.26 -13.77
N LEU A 156 10.90 4.83 -14.06
CA LEU A 156 11.64 3.93 -13.17
C LEU A 156 12.00 4.60 -11.83
N GLU A 157 12.28 5.91 -11.84
CA GLU A 157 12.57 6.69 -10.63
C GLU A 157 11.37 6.82 -9.70
N ASP A 158 10.15 6.64 -10.21
CA ASP A 158 8.91 6.66 -9.43
C ASP A 158 8.53 5.27 -8.86
N VAL A 159 9.33 4.24 -9.10
CA VAL A 159 9.06 2.89 -8.56
C VAL A 159 9.39 2.86 -7.07
N ILE A 160 8.35 2.81 -6.24
CA ILE A 160 8.49 2.72 -4.79
C ILE A 160 8.92 1.29 -4.43
N TYR A 161 9.91 1.15 -3.53
CA TYR A 161 10.47 -0.13 -3.06
C TYR A 161 11.15 -0.98 -4.15
N GLN A 162 11.68 -0.36 -5.20
CA GLN A 162 12.24 -1.09 -6.36
C GLN A 162 13.19 -2.22 -5.92
N ALA A 163 14.22 -1.90 -5.14
CA ALA A 163 15.22 -2.90 -4.73
C ALA A 163 14.62 -4.04 -3.89
N GLU A 164 13.61 -3.75 -3.05
CA GLU A 164 12.90 -4.77 -2.27
C GLU A 164 12.06 -5.66 -3.18
N LEU A 165 11.28 -5.07 -4.09
CA LEU A 165 10.42 -5.81 -5.02
C LEU A 165 11.22 -6.71 -5.97
N ASP A 166 12.37 -6.23 -6.45
CA ASP A 166 13.28 -6.99 -7.32
C ASP A 166 13.92 -8.20 -6.61
N SER A 167 13.97 -8.18 -5.27
CA SER A 167 14.55 -9.23 -4.44
C SER A 167 13.55 -10.21 -3.84
N LEU A 168 12.23 -10.04 -4.09
CA LEU A 168 11.20 -10.90 -3.52
C LEU A 168 11.17 -12.29 -4.17
N ASP A 169 11.59 -13.29 -3.42
CA ASP A 169 11.50 -14.67 -3.86
C ASP A 169 10.03 -15.19 -3.81
N GLY A 170 9.64 -15.95 -4.84
CA GLY A 170 8.31 -16.56 -4.90
C GLY A 170 7.16 -15.61 -5.27
N VAL A 171 7.44 -14.35 -5.55
CA VAL A 171 6.47 -13.35 -6.02
C VAL A 171 6.79 -12.95 -7.45
N ARG A 172 5.80 -13.05 -8.33
CA ARG A 172 5.92 -12.50 -9.68
C ARG A 172 5.66 -10.99 -9.65
N VAL A 173 6.68 -10.18 -9.95
CA VAL A 173 6.55 -8.73 -10.06
C VAL A 173 6.59 -8.32 -11.53
N ALA A 174 5.57 -7.58 -11.97
CA ALA A 174 5.49 -6.99 -13.30
C ALA A 174 5.35 -5.48 -13.19
N HIS A 175 6.12 -4.74 -13.99
CA HIS A 175 6.10 -3.29 -14.01
C HIS A 175 5.55 -2.76 -15.33
N THR A 176 4.76 -1.69 -15.25
CA THR A 176 4.45 -0.84 -16.40
C THR A 176 4.88 0.60 -16.12
N LEU A 177 5.68 1.17 -17.04
CA LEU A 177 6.12 2.57 -16.97
C LEU A 177 5.33 3.38 -17.99
N THR A 178 4.50 4.32 -17.51
CA THR A 178 3.47 4.95 -18.34
C THR A 178 3.90 6.27 -19.01
N ARG A 179 5.07 6.83 -18.65
CA ARG A 179 5.58 8.08 -19.22
C ARG A 179 6.99 7.95 -19.76
N GLU A 180 7.94 7.57 -18.92
CA GLU A 180 9.35 7.50 -19.28
C GLU A 180 9.88 6.08 -19.01
N GLN A 181 10.64 5.56 -19.97
CA GLN A 181 11.28 4.26 -19.89
C GLN A 181 12.78 4.41 -20.11
N PRO A 182 13.61 3.74 -19.30
CA PRO A 182 15.05 3.72 -19.55
C PRO A 182 15.38 2.92 -20.80
N ASP A 183 16.53 3.16 -21.39
CA ASP A 183 17.03 2.37 -22.52
C ASP A 183 17.10 0.88 -22.14
N GLY A 184 16.60 0.03 -23.03
CA GLY A 184 16.56 -1.42 -22.82
C GLY A 184 15.43 -1.90 -21.91
N TRP A 185 14.46 -1.05 -21.57
CA TRP A 185 13.31 -1.46 -20.78
C TRP A 185 12.54 -2.61 -21.43
N ALA A 186 12.38 -3.73 -20.69
CA ALA A 186 11.71 -4.94 -21.16
C ALA A 186 10.28 -5.12 -20.59
N GLY A 187 9.86 -4.27 -19.68
CA GLY A 187 8.51 -4.30 -19.11
C GLY A 187 7.47 -3.58 -19.98
N TYR A 188 6.26 -3.45 -19.45
CA TYR A 188 5.18 -2.75 -20.16
C TYR A 188 5.42 -1.24 -20.18
N THR A 189 4.87 -0.57 -21.24
CA THR A 189 5.05 0.88 -21.50
C THR A 189 3.72 1.61 -21.63
N ARG A 190 2.61 0.99 -21.22
CA ARG A 190 1.25 1.52 -21.35
C ARG A 190 0.49 1.49 -20.02
N ARG A 191 -0.64 2.16 -19.96
CA ARG A 191 -1.55 2.04 -18.81
C ARG A 191 -2.06 0.62 -18.68
N VAL A 192 -2.40 0.22 -17.44
CA VAL A 192 -3.01 -1.07 -17.16
C VAL A 192 -4.32 -1.20 -17.94
N ASP A 193 -4.47 -2.33 -18.63
CA ASP A 193 -5.61 -2.71 -19.43
C ASP A 193 -5.95 -4.21 -19.26
N ALA A 194 -7.07 -4.65 -19.80
CA ALA A 194 -7.52 -6.04 -19.70
C ALA A 194 -6.50 -7.04 -20.28
N ALA A 195 -5.85 -6.68 -21.40
CA ALA A 195 -4.83 -7.56 -22.02
C ALA A 195 -3.64 -7.76 -21.09
N MET A 196 -3.12 -6.68 -20.47
CA MET A 196 -2.02 -6.76 -19.50
C MET A 196 -2.40 -7.58 -18.27
N LEU A 197 -3.60 -7.37 -17.73
CA LEU A 197 -4.09 -8.12 -16.58
C LEU A 197 -4.22 -9.61 -16.88
N ALA A 198 -4.67 -9.99 -18.09
CA ALA A 198 -4.74 -11.37 -18.53
C ALA A 198 -3.36 -12.03 -18.75
N GLU A 199 -2.37 -11.24 -19.20
CA GLU A 199 -0.99 -11.73 -19.40
C GLU A 199 -0.24 -11.92 -18.08
N VAL A 200 -0.48 -11.04 -17.12
CA VAL A 200 0.28 -10.96 -15.86
C VAL A 200 -0.37 -11.77 -14.75
N GLY A 201 -1.68 -11.67 -14.60
CA GLY A 201 -2.42 -12.25 -13.48
C GLY A 201 -2.74 -13.74 -13.65
N PRO A 202 -3.14 -14.40 -12.56
CA PRO A 202 -3.73 -15.73 -12.62
C PRO A 202 -5.08 -15.68 -13.35
N ALA A 203 -5.45 -16.77 -14.00
CA ALA A 203 -6.74 -16.87 -14.67
C ALA A 203 -7.91 -16.79 -13.66
N ALA A 204 -9.06 -16.24 -14.08
CA ALA A 204 -10.25 -16.14 -13.23
C ALA A 204 -10.72 -17.50 -12.68
N ALA A 205 -10.51 -18.59 -13.46
CA ALA A 205 -10.83 -19.96 -13.05
C ALA A 205 -10.02 -20.46 -11.84
N GLU A 206 -8.85 -19.88 -11.58
CA GLU A 206 -8.02 -20.15 -10.39
C GLU A 206 -8.57 -19.49 -9.13
N ARG A 207 -9.59 -18.64 -9.26
CA ARG A 207 -10.27 -17.95 -8.17
C ARG A 207 -9.33 -17.13 -7.27
N PRO A 208 -8.48 -16.26 -7.83
CA PRO A 208 -7.55 -15.47 -7.01
C PRO A 208 -8.28 -14.54 -6.04
N HIS A 209 -7.61 -14.18 -4.95
CA HIS A 209 -7.93 -12.97 -4.21
C HIS A 209 -7.28 -11.79 -4.92
N VAL A 210 -8.07 -10.81 -5.29
CA VAL A 210 -7.61 -9.64 -6.06
C VAL A 210 -7.71 -8.39 -5.20
N TYR A 211 -6.64 -7.62 -5.16
CA TYR A 211 -6.58 -6.33 -4.49
C TYR A 211 -6.08 -5.28 -5.46
N VAL A 212 -6.83 -4.19 -5.58
CA VAL A 212 -6.49 -3.07 -6.46
C VAL A 212 -6.39 -1.80 -5.62
N CYS A 213 -5.23 -1.13 -5.65
CA CYS A 213 -5.00 0.10 -4.89
C CYS A 213 -4.31 1.16 -5.74
N GLY A 214 -4.78 2.40 -5.66
CA GLY A 214 -4.23 3.50 -6.44
C GLY A 214 -5.18 4.69 -6.57
N PRO A 215 -4.88 5.63 -7.50
CA PRO A 215 -5.77 6.72 -7.84
C PRO A 215 -7.14 6.21 -8.31
N THR A 216 -8.20 6.97 -8.04
CA THR A 216 -9.59 6.56 -8.33
C THR A 216 -9.79 6.03 -9.75
N SER A 217 -9.34 6.77 -10.78
CA SER A 217 -9.51 6.34 -12.18
C SER A 217 -8.71 5.07 -12.52
N PHE A 218 -7.55 4.87 -11.91
CA PHE A 218 -6.75 3.65 -12.05
C PHE A 218 -7.50 2.44 -11.49
N VAL A 219 -8.02 2.59 -10.27
CA VAL A 219 -8.74 1.50 -9.57
C VAL A 219 -10.01 1.11 -10.32
N GLU A 220 -10.78 2.08 -10.82
CA GLU A 220 -11.98 1.84 -11.60
C GLU A 220 -11.67 1.07 -12.88
N THR A 221 -10.72 1.56 -13.68
CA THR A 221 -10.31 0.90 -14.93
C THR A 221 -9.82 -0.54 -14.69
N ALA A 222 -8.98 -0.75 -13.67
CA ALA A 222 -8.45 -2.08 -13.38
C ALA A 222 -9.52 -3.03 -12.85
N ALA A 223 -10.43 -2.56 -12.00
CA ALA A 223 -11.50 -3.38 -11.45
C ALA A 223 -12.53 -3.77 -12.51
N GLU A 224 -12.92 -2.85 -13.39
CA GLU A 224 -13.80 -3.12 -14.53
C GLU A 224 -13.18 -4.17 -15.47
N ALA A 225 -11.92 -4.00 -15.85
CA ALA A 225 -11.21 -4.93 -16.71
C ALA A 225 -11.11 -6.35 -16.09
N LEU A 226 -10.88 -6.45 -14.77
CA LEU A 226 -10.87 -7.74 -14.07
C LEU A 226 -12.23 -8.42 -14.08
N VAL A 227 -13.34 -7.68 -13.94
CA VAL A 227 -14.69 -8.22 -14.05
C VAL A 227 -14.96 -8.69 -15.48
N GLU A 228 -14.57 -7.93 -16.50
CA GLU A 228 -14.68 -8.32 -17.92
C GLU A 228 -13.89 -9.59 -18.23
N LEU A 229 -12.76 -9.81 -17.58
CA LEU A 229 -11.97 -11.03 -17.67
C LEU A 229 -12.57 -12.22 -16.90
N GLY A 230 -13.72 -12.04 -16.26
CA GLY A 230 -14.47 -13.08 -15.56
C GLY A 230 -14.05 -13.32 -14.11
N HIS A 231 -13.24 -12.44 -13.51
CA HIS A 231 -12.95 -12.54 -12.08
C HIS A 231 -14.21 -12.28 -11.26
N ASP A 232 -14.37 -13.04 -10.18
CA ASP A 232 -15.49 -12.91 -9.25
C ASP A 232 -15.43 -11.53 -8.53
N PRO A 233 -16.42 -10.63 -8.73
CA PRO A 233 -16.42 -9.31 -8.10
C PRO A 233 -16.37 -9.36 -6.57
N THR A 234 -16.86 -10.42 -5.94
CA THR A 234 -16.81 -10.59 -4.48
C THR A 234 -15.40 -10.88 -3.95
N ARG A 235 -14.48 -11.25 -4.83
CA ARG A 235 -13.07 -11.50 -4.54
C ARG A 235 -12.15 -10.35 -4.95
N ILE A 236 -12.69 -9.31 -5.59
CA ILE A 236 -11.97 -8.07 -5.94
C ILE A 236 -12.19 -7.06 -4.82
N ARG A 237 -11.12 -6.63 -4.17
CA ARG A 237 -11.14 -5.57 -3.16
C ARG A 237 -10.40 -4.37 -3.67
N THR A 238 -10.96 -3.20 -3.45
CA THR A 238 -10.42 -1.95 -3.99
C THR A 238 -10.23 -0.92 -2.89
N GLU A 239 -9.10 -0.21 -2.93
CA GLU A 239 -8.85 0.96 -2.10
C GLU A 239 -8.38 2.12 -2.98
N ARG A 240 -8.92 3.31 -2.72
CA ARG A 240 -8.68 4.50 -3.53
C ARG A 240 -8.02 5.56 -2.68
N PHE A 241 -7.05 6.25 -3.25
CA PHE A 241 -6.50 7.47 -2.68
C PHE A 241 -6.45 8.58 -3.74
N GLY A 242 -6.34 9.81 -3.30
CA GLY A 242 -6.40 10.99 -4.13
C GLY A 242 -7.37 12.01 -3.54
N PRO A 243 -7.52 13.18 -4.16
CA PRO A 243 -8.49 14.13 -3.70
C PRO A 243 -9.85 13.45 -3.69
N THR A 244 -10.43 13.30 -2.52
CA THR A 244 -11.86 13.04 -2.40
C THR A 244 -12.52 14.23 -3.06
N GLY A 245 -13.07 14.00 -4.26
CA GLY A 245 -13.79 15.02 -4.98
C GLY A 245 -14.82 15.66 -4.03
N GLY A 246 -14.71 16.98 -3.87
CA GLY A 246 -15.71 17.78 -3.22
C GLY A 246 -16.99 17.81 -4.04
#